data_f7ab3ec5fc4fc31324cde2b361d319f8
#
_entry.id   f7ab3ec5fc4fc31324cde2b361d319f8
#
_cell.length_a   1.000
_cell.length_b   1.000
_cell.length_c   1.000
_cell.angle_alpha   90.00
_cell.angle_beta   90.00
_cell.angle_gamma   90.00
#
_symmetry.space_group_name_H-M   'P 1'
#
loop_
_entity.id
_entity.type
_entity.pdbx_description
1 polymer ?
#
loop_
_entity_poly.entity_id
_entity_poly.type
_entity_poly.pdbx_seq_one_letter_code
_entity_poly.pdbx_strand_id
1 'polypeptide(L)'
;MPHFYESIPEAVRSMTDQQAVEAYAQGAEMPARAIVGLTDSQLDALPIPGTWSIRQIVVHLMDSDLIAAYRMKRIIAEDRPRLDVWDENAFVPKLRYERQSASRAAELFRVNRLVMADILRGLPVDAFARVALHPEVGELPLGVLLRLYVHHVHHHLAFIEKKRNLVGAGSIT
;
A
#
# COMPACT_ATOMS: atom_id res chain seq x y z
N MET A 1 -8.46 -0.65 -14.55
CA MET A 1 -7.89 0.29 -13.58
C MET A 1 -6.88 1.31 -14.18
N PRO A 2 -7.04 1.81 -15.40
CA PRO A 2 -6.21 2.92 -15.89
C PRO A 2 -6.28 4.14 -14.97
N HIS A 3 -7.45 4.39 -14.38
CA HIS A 3 -7.75 5.55 -13.53
C HIS A 3 -6.98 5.63 -12.20
N PHE A 4 -6.40 4.56 -11.68
CA PHE A 4 -5.70 4.61 -10.38
C PHE A 4 -4.39 5.41 -10.46
N TYR A 5 -3.65 5.29 -11.57
CA TYR A 5 -2.42 6.07 -11.78
C TYR A 5 -2.72 7.56 -12.00
N GLU A 6 -3.85 7.85 -12.64
CA GLU A 6 -4.33 9.22 -12.84
C GLU A 6 -4.79 9.86 -11.53
N SER A 7 -5.18 9.04 -10.54
CA SER A 7 -5.61 9.51 -9.21
C SER A 7 -4.45 9.89 -8.29
N ILE A 8 -3.17 9.60 -8.65
CA ILE A 8 -2.02 9.99 -7.83
C ILE A 8 -1.96 11.52 -7.77
N PRO A 9 -2.03 12.13 -6.57
CA PRO A 9 -1.97 13.57 -6.42
C PRO A 9 -0.71 14.17 -7.04
N GLU A 10 -0.82 15.38 -7.58
CA GLU A 10 0.32 16.09 -8.20
C GLU A 10 1.51 16.21 -7.25
N ALA A 11 1.26 16.46 -5.97
CA ALA A 11 2.31 16.52 -4.95
C ALA A 11 3.14 15.23 -4.84
N VAL A 12 2.54 14.06 -5.15
CA VAL A 12 3.26 12.78 -5.17
C VAL A 12 3.88 12.52 -6.55
N ARG A 13 3.19 12.88 -7.63
CA ARG A 13 3.70 12.72 -8.99
C ARG A 13 4.97 13.54 -9.25
N SER A 14 5.02 14.75 -8.71
CA SER A 14 6.15 15.69 -8.88
C SER A 14 7.35 15.40 -7.97
N MET A 15 7.26 14.44 -7.04
CA MET A 15 8.40 14.04 -6.22
C MET A 15 9.56 13.55 -7.10
N THR A 16 10.79 13.86 -6.74
CA THR A 16 11.95 13.14 -7.27
C THR A 16 11.91 11.68 -6.83
N ASP A 17 12.65 10.79 -7.47
CA ASP A 17 12.68 9.37 -7.07
C ASP A 17 13.18 9.22 -5.64
N GLN A 18 14.19 9.99 -5.23
CA GLN A 18 14.69 9.98 -3.86
C GLN A 18 13.64 10.45 -2.84
N GLN A 19 12.90 11.52 -3.15
CA GLN A 19 11.79 11.97 -2.31
C GLN A 19 10.70 10.90 -2.18
N ALA A 20 10.38 10.22 -3.28
CA ALA A 20 9.40 9.13 -3.28
C ALA A 20 9.87 7.92 -2.44
N VAL A 21 11.17 7.57 -2.47
CA VAL A 21 11.75 6.52 -1.61
C VAL A 21 11.60 6.87 -0.14
N GLU A 22 11.93 8.10 0.24
CA GLU A 22 11.79 8.52 1.64
C GLU A 22 10.32 8.62 2.08
N ALA A 23 9.43 9.10 1.24
CA ALA A 23 7.99 9.11 1.51
C ALA A 23 7.41 7.67 1.65
N TYR A 24 7.89 6.73 0.82
CA TYR A 24 7.54 5.31 0.94
C TYR A 24 7.99 4.74 2.28
N ALA A 25 9.24 4.99 2.71
CA ALA A 25 9.77 4.55 4.00
C ALA A 25 8.99 5.16 5.18
N GLN A 26 8.71 6.48 5.14
CA GLN A 26 7.94 7.17 6.18
C GLN A 26 6.53 6.61 6.34
N GLY A 27 5.95 6.09 5.26
CA GLY A 27 4.65 5.42 5.29
C GLY A 27 4.63 4.10 6.06
N ALA A 28 5.77 3.54 6.44
CA ALA A 28 5.87 2.21 7.06
C ALA A 28 5.10 2.08 8.38
N GLU A 29 5.15 3.11 9.23
CA GLU A 29 4.50 3.09 10.55
C GLU A 29 3.00 3.42 10.52
N MET A 30 2.49 3.90 9.40
CA MET A 30 1.15 4.48 9.32
C MET A 30 0.03 3.48 9.64
N PRO A 31 0.00 2.23 9.13
CA PRO A 31 -1.05 1.28 9.48
C PRO A 31 -1.03 0.88 10.96
N ALA A 32 0.15 0.76 11.56
CA ALA A 32 0.29 0.45 12.98
C ALA A 32 -0.28 1.57 13.86
N ARG A 33 0.06 2.83 13.55
CA ARG A 33 -0.50 4.00 14.24
C ARG A 33 -2.01 4.09 14.07
N ALA A 34 -2.50 3.76 12.88
CA ALA A 34 -3.91 3.85 12.55
C ALA A 34 -4.81 2.91 13.38
N ILE A 35 -4.27 1.85 13.96
CA ILE A 35 -5.03 0.90 14.79
C ILE A 35 -4.78 1.04 16.28
N VAL A 36 -3.92 1.96 16.72
CA VAL A 36 -3.65 2.19 18.15
C VAL A 36 -4.94 2.54 18.89
N GLY A 37 -5.17 1.87 20.01
CA GLY A 37 -6.31 2.10 20.90
C GLY A 37 -7.65 1.55 20.40
N LEU A 38 -7.70 0.88 19.24
CA LEU A 38 -8.92 0.22 18.76
C LEU A 38 -9.12 -1.14 19.41
N THR A 39 -10.34 -1.40 19.84
CA THR A 39 -10.78 -2.74 20.25
C THR A 39 -11.05 -3.61 19.03
N ASP A 40 -11.10 -4.94 19.20
CA ASP A 40 -11.47 -5.86 18.12
C ASP A 40 -12.85 -5.53 17.53
N SER A 41 -13.82 -5.18 18.38
CA SER A 41 -15.15 -4.75 17.91
C SER A 41 -15.09 -3.50 17.02
N GLN A 42 -14.23 -2.54 17.33
CA GLN A 42 -14.04 -1.34 16.49
C GLN A 42 -13.29 -1.64 15.20
N LEU A 43 -12.29 -2.54 15.26
CA LEU A 43 -11.56 -3.02 14.07
C LEU A 43 -12.49 -3.73 13.08
N ASP A 44 -13.49 -4.46 13.56
CA ASP A 44 -14.42 -5.26 12.75
C ASP A 44 -15.70 -4.53 12.37
N ALA A 45 -15.95 -3.36 12.97
CA ALA A 45 -17.14 -2.57 12.66
C ALA A 45 -17.23 -2.17 11.18
N LEU A 46 -18.45 -2.15 10.66
CA LEU A 46 -18.79 -1.73 9.30
C LEU A 46 -19.67 -0.47 9.32
N PRO A 47 -19.14 0.68 9.83
CA PRO A 47 -19.93 1.90 10.00
C PRO A 47 -20.38 2.52 8.66
N ILE A 48 -19.77 2.10 7.55
CA ILE A 48 -20.14 2.51 6.20
C ILE A 48 -20.52 1.25 5.43
N PRO A 49 -21.81 1.07 5.09
CA PRO A 49 -22.26 -0.12 4.37
C PRO A 49 -21.52 -0.36 3.05
N GLY A 50 -21.26 -1.63 2.72
CA GLY A 50 -20.61 -2.01 1.47
C GLY A 50 -19.11 -1.70 1.38
N THR A 51 -18.46 -1.31 2.50
CA THR A 51 -17.02 -1.07 2.54
C THR A 51 -16.33 -2.01 3.52
N TRP A 52 -15.03 -2.19 3.36
CA TRP A 52 -14.21 -3.04 4.24
C TRP A 52 -14.13 -2.49 5.67
N SER A 53 -13.99 -3.37 6.67
CA SER A 53 -13.67 -2.96 8.04
C SER A 53 -12.25 -2.40 8.15
N ILE A 54 -11.91 -1.77 9.28
CA ILE A 54 -10.54 -1.29 9.53
C ILE A 54 -9.56 -2.46 9.49
N ARG A 55 -9.88 -3.60 10.11
CA ARG A 55 -9.06 -4.82 10.04
C ARG A 55 -8.80 -5.24 8.60
N GLN A 56 -9.85 -5.34 7.79
CA GLN A 56 -9.73 -5.74 6.38
C GLN A 56 -8.86 -4.77 5.57
N ILE A 57 -8.96 -3.46 5.83
CA ILE A 57 -8.11 -2.45 5.17
C ILE A 57 -6.63 -2.65 5.56
N VAL A 58 -6.33 -2.89 6.83
CA VAL A 58 -4.93 -3.07 7.28
C VAL A 58 -4.33 -4.35 6.71
N VAL A 59 -5.09 -5.44 6.65
CA VAL A 59 -4.65 -6.70 6.02
C VAL A 59 -4.46 -6.52 4.51
N HIS A 60 -5.36 -5.80 3.83
CA HIS A 60 -5.21 -5.44 2.42
C HIS A 60 -3.94 -4.61 2.17
N LEU A 61 -3.65 -3.63 3.01
CA LEU A 61 -2.42 -2.84 2.88
C LEU A 61 -1.18 -3.74 2.96
N MET A 62 -1.15 -4.70 3.86
CA MET A 62 -0.05 -5.67 3.99
C MET A 62 0.10 -6.52 2.72
N ASP A 63 -0.96 -7.17 2.25
CA ASP A 63 -0.90 -8.02 1.06
C ASP A 63 -0.54 -7.21 -0.20
N SER A 64 -1.13 -6.04 -0.37
CA SER A 64 -0.86 -5.15 -1.49
C SER A 64 0.59 -4.69 -1.51
N ASP A 65 1.18 -4.37 -0.35
CA ASP A 65 2.57 -3.93 -0.25
C ASP A 65 3.58 -5.07 -0.47
N LEU A 66 3.26 -6.30 -0.06
CA LEU A 66 4.03 -7.50 -0.38
C LEU A 66 4.09 -7.75 -1.90
N ILE A 67 2.95 -7.63 -2.57
CA ILE A 67 2.85 -7.74 -4.04
C ILE A 67 3.64 -6.61 -4.71
N ALA A 68 3.53 -5.38 -4.19
CA ALA A 68 4.30 -4.25 -4.71
C ALA A 68 5.80 -4.46 -4.59
N ALA A 69 6.28 -4.86 -3.42
CA ALA A 69 7.69 -5.12 -3.20
C ALA A 69 8.21 -6.24 -4.12
N TYR A 70 7.44 -7.30 -4.32
CA TYR A 70 7.77 -8.35 -5.28
C TYR A 70 7.86 -7.81 -6.72
N ARG A 71 6.88 -6.99 -7.14
CA ARG A 71 6.87 -6.36 -8.47
C ARG A 71 8.06 -5.42 -8.66
N MET A 72 8.38 -4.58 -7.66
CA MET A 72 9.54 -3.68 -7.70
C MET A 72 10.85 -4.48 -7.82
N LYS A 73 11.03 -5.55 -7.05
CA LYS A 73 12.20 -6.43 -7.13
C LYS A 73 12.34 -7.05 -8.52
N ARG A 74 11.25 -7.48 -9.14
CA ARG A 74 11.27 -8.01 -10.51
C ARG A 74 11.68 -6.93 -11.53
N ILE A 75 11.16 -5.70 -11.43
CA ILE A 75 11.56 -4.60 -12.31
C ILE A 75 13.05 -4.28 -12.17
N ILE A 76 13.58 -4.38 -10.96
CA ILE A 76 15.01 -4.14 -10.68
C ILE A 76 15.89 -5.25 -11.26
N ALA A 77 15.51 -6.50 -11.09
CA ALA A 77 16.36 -7.65 -11.35
C ALA A 77 16.21 -8.26 -12.76
N GLU A 78 15.04 -8.10 -13.39
CA GLU A 78 14.70 -8.73 -14.67
C GLU A 78 14.63 -7.69 -15.79
N ASP A 79 14.75 -8.14 -17.05
CA ASP A 79 14.54 -7.29 -18.22
C ASP A 79 13.06 -7.33 -18.64
N ARG A 80 12.37 -6.19 -18.50
CA ARG A 80 10.96 -5.97 -18.88
C ARG A 80 10.03 -7.12 -18.44
N PRO A 81 9.98 -7.46 -17.13
CA PRO A 81 9.18 -8.58 -16.66
C PRO A 81 7.69 -8.37 -16.91
N ARG A 82 6.95 -9.45 -17.17
CA ARG A 82 5.49 -9.44 -17.20
C ARG A 82 4.98 -9.53 -15.78
N LEU A 83 4.07 -8.63 -15.40
CA LEU A 83 3.42 -8.64 -14.07
C LEU A 83 2.04 -9.27 -14.18
N ASP A 84 1.64 -9.95 -13.11
CA ASP A 84 0.30 -10.53 -12.99
C ASP A 84 -0.67 -9.53 -12.34
N VAL A 85 -1.94 -9.62 -12.76
CA VAL A 85 -3.07 -8.96 -12.08
C VAL A 85 -3.48 -9.82 -10.90
N TRP A 86 -3.89 -9.18 -9.82
CA TRP A 86 -4.49 -9.86 -8.68
C TRP A 86 -5.84 -9.22 -8.33
N ASP A 87 -6.78 -10.04 -7.89
CA ASP A 87 -8.11 -9.60 -7.50
C ASP A 87 -8.16 -9.38 -5.98
N GLU A 88 -7.96 -8.14 -5.58
CA GLU A 88 -8.00 -7.72 -4.17
C GLU A 88 -9.36 -8.01 -3.51
N ASN A 89 -10.45 -7.87 -4.26
CA ASN A 89 -11.78 -8.13 -3.74
C ASN A 89 -12.02 -9.63 -3.47
N ALA A 90 -11.38 -10.51 -4.26
CA ALA A 90 -11.43 -11.94 -4.01
C ALA A 90 -10.59 -12.36 -2.80
N PHE A 91 -9.48 -11.65 -2.52
CA PHE A 91 -8.61 -11.94 -1.38
C PHE A 91 -9.34 -11.75 -0.05
N VAL A 92 -10.09 -10.67 0.10
CA VAL A 92 -10.78 -10.32 1.35
C VAL A 92 -11.60 -11.50 1.91
N PRO A 93 -12.59 -12.07 1.20
CA PRO A 93 -13.36 -13.20 1.73
C PRO A 93 -12.61 -14.53 1.69
N LYS A 94 -11.81 -14.79 0.64
CA LYS A 94 -11.16 -16.10 0.46
C LYS A 94 -10.02 -16.31 1.45
N LEU A 95 -9.28 -15.27 1.80
CA LEU A 95 -8.21 -15.31 2.81
C LEU A 95 -8.70 -14.94 4.21
N ARG A 96 -10.01 -14.70 4.37
CA ARG A 96 -10.66 -14.41 5.65
C ARG A 96 -9.99 -13.27 6.41
N TYR A 97 -9.88 -12.11 5.77
CA TYR A 97 -9.24 -10.94 6.36
C TYR A 97 -9.82 -10.56 7.73
N GLU A 98 -11.12 -10.81 7.93
CA GLU A 98 -11.82 -10.58 9.21
C GLU A 98 -11.28 -11.43 10.38
N ARG A 99 -10.51 -12.50 10.09
CA ARG A 99 -9.90 -13.39 11.09
C ARG A 99 -8.42 -13.17 11.29
N GLN A 100 -7.81 -12.31 10.49
CA GLN A 100 -6.39 -12.06 10.57
C GLN A 100 -6.06 -11.01 11.63
N SER A 101 -4.86 -11.07 12.22
CA SER A 101 -4.39 -10.09 13.18
C SER A 101 -4.00 -8.79 12.48
N ALA A 102 -4.74 -7.72 12.74
CA ALA A 102 -4.41 -6.40 12.21
C ALA A 102 -3.03 -5.91 12.66
N SER A 103 -2.63 -6.22 13.91
CA SER A 103 -1.31 -5.84 14.43
C SER A 103 -0.16 -6.56 13.73
N ARG A 104 -0.30 -7.87 13.46
CA ARG A 104 0.70 -8.63 12.69
C ARG A 104 0.76 -8.18 11.23
N ALA A 105 -0.37 -7.89 10.63
CA ALA A 105 -0.43 -7.35 9.28
C ALA A 105 0.27 -5.99 9.19
N ALA A 106 0.00 -5.08 10.13
CA ALA A 106 0.67 -3.79 10.22
C ALA A 106 2.19 -3.93 10.43
N GLU A 107 2.64 -4.88 11.26
CA GLU A 107 4.07 -5.12 11.49
C GLU A 107 4.75 -5.69 10.23
N LEU A 108 4.13 -6.65 9.54
CA LEU A 108 4.67 -7.20 8.30
C LEU A 108 4.74 -6.12 7.20
N PHE A 109 3.72 -5.29 7.08
CA PHE A 109 3.73 -4.11 6.19
C PHE A 109 4.93 -3.21 6.49
N ARG A 110 5.13 -2.87 7.78
CA ARG A 110 6.24 -2.03 8.23
C ARG A 110 7.59 -2.59 7.82
N VAL A 111 7.86 -3.85 8.17
CA VAL A 111 9.15 -4.50 7.89
C VAL A 111 9.37 -4.61 6.38
N ASN A 112 8.35 -5.02 5.62
CA ASN A 112 8.43 -5.12 4.17
C ASN A 112 8.82 -3.77 3.51
N ARG A 113 8.17 -2.66 3.94
CA ARG A 113 8.49 -1.32 3.42
C ARG A 113 9.89 -0.88 3.74
N LEU A 114 10.35 -1.08 4.97
CA LEU A 114 11.71 -0.68 5.37
C LEU A 114 12.76 -1.44 4.57
N VAL A 115 12.61 -2.77 4.44
CA VAL A 115 13.52 -3.59 3.62
C VAL A 115 13.49 -3.17 2.15
N MET A 116 12.31 -2.88 1.60
CA MET A 116 12.22 -2.42 0.21
C MET A 116 12.81 -1.03 0.02
N ALA A 117 12.60 -0.11 0.97
CA ALA A 117 13.18 1.22 0.95
C ALA A 117 14.72 1.18 0.96
N ASP A 118 15.32 0.28 1.75
CA ASP A 118 16.77 0.10 1.77
C ASP A 118 17.32 -0.38 0.41
N ILE A 119 16.60 -1.27 -0.27
CA ILE A 119 16.93 -1.68 -1.64
C ILE A 119 16.87 -0.48 -2.59
N LEU A 120 15.77 0.29 -2.54
CA LEU A 120 15.54 1.43 -3.42
C LEU A 120 16.58 2.55 -3.23
N ARG A 121 17.01 2.81 -2.00
CA ARG A 121 18.07 3.78 -1.67
C ARG A 121 19.41 3.44 -2.31
N GLY A 122 19.70 2.16 -2.47
CA GLY A 122 20.95 1.66 -3.08
C GLY A 122 20.96 1.68 -4.60
N LEU A 123 19.85 2.05 -5.27
CA LEU A 123 19.76 2.00 -6.72
C LEU A 123 20.38 3.25 -7.39
N PRO A 124 21.01 3.09 -8.57
CA PRO A 124 21.36 4.23 -9.40
C PRO A 124 20.10 4.92 -9.96
N VAL A 125 20.22 6.21 -10.28
CA VAL A 125 19.07 7.05 -10.68
C VAL A 125 18.34 6.50 -11.91
N ASP A 126 19.05 5.94 -12.87
CA ASP A 126 18.49 5.38 -14.10
C ASP A 126 17.66 4.09 -13.86
N ALA A 127 17.85 3.42 -12.73
CA ALA A 127 17.06 2.24 -12.37
C ALA A 127 15.55 2.54 -12.22
N PHE A 128 15.18 3.76 -11.84
CA PHE A 128 13.78 4.14 -11.68
C PHE A 128 13.02 4.28 -13.01
N ALA A 129 13.75 4.37 -14.14
CA ALA A 129 13.20 4.35 -15.49
C ALA A 129 12.97 2.92 -16.03
N ARG A 130 13.48 1.87 -15.35
CA ARG A 130 13.25 0.48 -15.75
C ARG A 130 11.76 0.15 -15.72
N VAL A 131 11.28 -0.63 -16.69
CA VAL A 131 9.86 -0.89 -16.88
C VAL A 131 9.52 -2.37 -16.76
N ALA A 132 8.32 -2.66 -16.24
CA ALA A 132 7.64 -3.93 -16.41
C ALA A 132 6.49 -3.80 -17.42
N LEU A 133 5.96 -4.93 -17.88
CA LEU A 133 4.77 -5.02 -18.73
C LEU A 133 3.58 -5.44 -17.85
N HIS A 134 2.69 -4.49 -17.56
CA HIS A 134 1.46 -4.75 -16.82
C HIS A 134 0.30 -4.97 -17.78
N PRO A 135 -0.54 -6.02 -17.59
CA PRO A 135 -1.58 -6.37 -18.58
C PRO A 135 -2.62 -5.27 -18.82
N GLU A 136 -2.89 -4.44 -17.83
CA GLU A 136 -3.94 -3.42 -17.89
C GLU A 136 -3.43 -2.02 -18.24
N VAL A 137 -2.15 -1.70 -17.91
CA VAL A 137 -1.63 -0.33 -18.06
C VAL A 137 -0.44 -0.25 -19.02
N GLY A 138 0.02 -1.39 -19.58
CA GLY A 138 1.16 -1.44 -20.47
C GLY A 138 2.49 -1.28 -19.74
N GLU A 139 3.37 -0.44 -20.24
CA GLU A 139 4.67 -0.18 -19.61
C GLU A 139 4.50 0.55 -18.27
N LEU A 140 5.08 -0.03 -17.24
CA LEU A 140 5.01 0.48 -15.87
C LEU A 140 6.43 0.72 -15.34
N PRO A 141 6.89 1.99 -15.31
CA PRO A 141 8.19 2.33 -14.74
C PRO A 141 8.24 2.09 -13.22
N LEU A 142 9.41 1.69 -12.71
CA LEU A 142 9.65 1.51 -11.27
C LEU A 142 9.29 2.77 -10.47
N GLY A 143 9.70 3.94 -10.93
CA GLY A 143 9.41 5.20 -10.26
C GLY A 143 7.91 5.54 -10.19
N VAL A 144 7.13 5.11 -11.19
CA VAL A 144 5.67 5.26 -11.19
C VAL A 144 5.04 4.29 -10.19
N LEU A 145 5.46 3.02 -10.19
CA LEU A 145 4.99 2.03 -9.23
C LEU A 145 5.28 2.45 -7.79
N LEU A 146 6.48 2.99 -7.51
CA LEU A 146 6.86 3.52 -6.20
C LEU A 146 5.89 4.63 -5.74
N ARG A 147 5.65 5.64 -6.58
CA ARG A 147 4.74 6.76 -6.26
C ARG A 147 3.31 6.30 -6.04
N LEU A 148 2.89 5.29 -6.80
CA LEU A 148 1.60 4.65 -6.59
C LEU A 148 1.46 4.14 -5.16
N TYR A 149 2.48 3.45 -4.64
CA TYR A 149 2.46 2.87 -3.29
C TYR A 149 2.75 3.90 -2.18
N VAL A 150 3.36 5.04 -2.50
CA VAL A 150 3.34 6.21 -1.61
C VAL A 150 1.90 6.71 -1.45
N HIS A 151 1.17 6.89 -2.54
CA HIS A 151 -0.22 7.34 -2.49
C HIS A 151 -1.18 6.31 -1.88
N HIS A 152 -1.02 5.02 -2.19
CA HIS A 152 -1.91 3.95 -1.80
C HIS A 152 -2.14 3.86 -0.29
N VAL A 153 -1.08 3.96 0.52
CA VAL A 153 -1.23 3.95 1.99
C VAL A 153 -2.03 5.17 2.47
N HIS A 154 -1.76 6.37 1.96
CA HIS A 154 -2.50 7.57 2.34
C HIS A 154 -3.98 7.50 1.94
N HIS A 155 -4.28 6.95 0.77
CA HIS A 155 -5.63 6.72 0.30
C HIS A 155 -6.44 5.86 1.29
N HIS A 156 -5.89 4.72 1.69
CA HIS A 156 -6.56 3.81 2.62
C HIS A 156 -6.62 4.36 4.05
N LEU A 157 -5.62 5.12 4.49
CA LEU A 157 -5.63 5.77 5.80
C LEU A 157 -6.75 6.80 5.94
N ALA A 158 -7.10 7.51 4.88
CA ALA A 158 -8.24 8.42 4.90
C ALA A 158 -9.57 7.69 5.18
N PHE A 159 -9.73 6.47 4.66
CA PHE A 159 -10.88 5.62 5.00
C PHE A 159 -10.82 5.12 6.44
N ILE A 160 -9.66 4.70 6.93
CA ILE A 160 -9.50 4.27 8.34
C ILE A 160 -9.85 5.43 9.26
N GLU A 161 -9.33 6.63 9.03
CA GLU A 161 -9.60 7.81 9.86
C GLU A 161 -11.10 8.13 9.92
N LYS A 162 -11.78 8.14 8.76
CA LYS A 162 -13.23 8.32 8.69
C LYS A 162 -13.97 7.27 9.53
N LYS A 163 -13.55 6.00 9.46
CA LYS A 163 -14.17 4.91 10.24
C LYS A 163 -13.88 5.03 11.73
N ARG A 164 -12.65 5.39 12.13
CA ARG A 164 -12.29 5.66 13.53
C ARG A 164 -13.23 6.68 14.17
N ASN A 165 -13.48 7.79 13.47
CA ASN A 165 -14.39 8.82 13.94
C ASN A 165 -15.83 8.30 14.12
N LEU A 166 -16.31 7.47 13.20
CA LEU A 166 -17.65 6.88 13.25
C LEU A 166 -17.82 5.84 14.37
N VAL A 167 -16.74 5.15 14.77
CA VAL A 167 -16.77 4.19 15.90
C VAL A 167 -16.35 4.83 17.24
N GLY A 168 -16.24 6.16 17.30
CA GLY A 168 -15.96 6.90 18.53
C GLY A 168 -14.51 6.78 19.04
N ALA A 169 -13.56 6.41 18.19
CA ALA A 169 -12.15 6.21 18.56
C ALA A 169 -11.25 7.45 18.34
N GLY A 170 -11.79 8.53 17.78
CA GLY A 170 -11.03 9.75 17.47
C GLY A 170 -10.03 9.61 16.33
N SER A 171 -9.36 10.73 16.04
CA SER A 171 -8.38 10.81 14.95
C SER A 171 -7.11 10.00 15.22
N ILE A 172 -6.37 9.69 14.15
CA ILE A 172 -5.04 9.10 14.23
C ILE A 172 -4.08 10.15 14.78
N THR A 173 -3.40 9.84 15.87
CA THR A 173 -2.39 10.71 16.50
C THR A 173 -0.97 10.39 16.02
#